data_4a3f2ed3229ecd9bb27f543ce05b2346
#
_entry.id   4a3f2ed3229ecd9bb27f543ce05b2346
#
_cell.length_a   1.000
_cell.length_b   1.000
_cell.length_c   1.000
_cell.angle_alpha   90.00
_cell.angle_beta   90.00
_cell.angle_gamma   90.00
#
_symmetry.space_group_name_H-M   'P 1'
#
loop_
_entity.id
_entity.type
_entity.pdbx_description
1 polymer ?
#
loop_
_entity_poly.entity_id
_entity_poly.type
_entity_poly.pdbx_seq_one_letter_code
_entity_poly.pdbx_strand_id
1 'polypeptide(L)'
;MESIWEKTCRGPARPPLYGKAQADVAVIGGGMTGILTALELQERGLQVVVAEAWHVGGGQTGRTTAKLTAQHGAIYAGLIERLGREKAAMYARANRRAVERCCARIELEHIDCDLERTDSWLYSYDREDALLREAEAERALGLDASFEPDTPLPLRVCGGVRLCGQAQFHPLKFLQALADRLTIYERTPVEHVEGGTLFTPRGTIEAGRVVFASHYPFVNVPGLYFARMHQERSYAIALENAVLPAGMYYGLEPNAWSLRSYRGTVILSGGAHRTGRNGGGHYAALREAAQALFPGSREAAHWSAQDCMTASGVPYIGRFSARDPQWYVATGFRKWGMSNAMAAAELLTALICDGSHPDAAVFDPGDLLQQRPGRIAEEGLQAARGLGRRVLHGPVPQADELAVGEGGPAELDGKQMGVYRATEERYYAVELRCPHLGCRLEWNPDDKSWDCPCHGSRFDVQGRCLTEPAQTDLPACCRRRS
;
A
#
# COMPACT_ATOMS: atom_id res chain seq x y z
N MET A 1 2.61 -3.97 15.92
CA MET A 1 3.43 -4.98 15.23
C MET A 1 4.45 -4.27 14.37
N GLU A 2 5.73 -4.56 14.52
CA GLU A 2 6.82 -3.96 13.76
C GLU A 2 7.29 -4.93 12.67
N SER A 3 7.44 -4.43 11.44
CA SER A 3 8.02 -5.19 10.33
C SER A 3 9.51 -5.47 10.56
N ILE A 4 10.10 -6.36 9.78
CA ILE A 4 11.55 -6.60 9.79
C ILE A 4 12.34 -5.31 9.45
N TRP A 5 11.74 -4.44 8.64
CA TRP A 5 12.34 -3.16 8.23
C TRP A 5 12.37 -2.14 9.37
N GLU A 6 11.27 -2.01 10.11
CA GLU A 6 11.16 -1.11 11.27
C GLU A 6 12.05 -1.57 12.43
N LYS A 7 12.25 -2.89 12.59
CA LYS A 7 13.19 -3.45 13.59
C LYS A 7 14.64 -3.19 13.26
N THR A 8 15.02 -3.09 12.00
CA THR A 8 16.41 -3.04 11.53
C THR A 8 16.84 -1.66 11.04
N CYS A 9 15.91 -0.72 10.84
CA CYS A 9 16.22 0.65 10.47
C CYS A 9 15.20 1.63 11.07
N ARG A 10 15.71 2.58 11.86
CA ARG A 10 14.95 3.73 12.35
C ARG A 10 15.65 5.00 11.90
N GLY A 11 14.90 5.85 11.19
CA GLY A 11 15.42 7.16 10.79
C GLY A 11 15.48 8.17 11.93
N PRO A 12 16.19 9.29 11.74
CA PRO A 12 16.18 10.41 12.69
C PRO A 12 14.79 11.05 12.73
N ALA A 13 14.39 11.54 13.89
CA ALA A 13 13.16 12.32 14.02
C ALA A 13 13.33 13.69 13.36
N ARG A 14 12.36 14.10 12.54
CA ARG A 14 12.33 15.42 11.91
C ARG A 14 11.34 16.34 12.62
N PRO A 15 11.51 17.68 12.56
CA PRO A 15 10.66 18.62 13.28
C PRO A 15 9.24 18.59 12.69
N PRO A 16 8.20 18.86 13.51
CA PRO A 16 6.89 19.22 12.99
C PRO A 16 6.88 20.66 12.48
N LEU A 17 5.91 20.94 11.59
CA LEU A 17 5.68 22.31 11.14
C LEU A 17 5.10 23.17 12.28
N TYR A 18 5.66 24.37 12.41
CA TYR A 18 5.07 25.45 13.21
C TYR A 18 5.01 26.73 12.38
N GLY A 19 3.84 27.39 12.38
CA GLY A 19 3.63 28.63 11.64
C GLY A 19 3.49 28.42 10.13
N LYS A 20 4.19 29.21 9.32
CA LYS A 20 4.05 29.20 7.86
C LYS A 20 5.30 28.70 7.18
N ALA A 21 5.12 27.87 6.14
CA ALA A 21 6.15 27.50 5.18
C ALA A 21 5.70 27.83 3.76
N GLN A 22 6.65 28.04 2.87
CA GLN A 22 6.40 28.29 1.45
C GLN A 22 7.30 27.40 0.60
N ALA A 23 6.81 26.97 -0.57
CA ALA A 23 7.55 26.16 -1.53
C ALA A 23 6.98 26.34 -2.94
N ASP A 24 7.71 25.90 -3.97
CA ASP A 24 7.16 25.75 -5.32
C ASP A 24 6.20 24.57 -5.38
N VAL A 25 6.55 23.49 -4.68
CA VAL A 25 5.75 22.26 -4.62
C VAL A 25 5.65 21.76 -3.18
N ALA A 26 4.44 21.49 -2.71
CA ALA A 26 4.18 20.78 -1.46
C ALA A 26 3.81 19.32 -1.75
N VAL A 27 4.48 18.38 -1.09
CA VAL A 27 4.23 16.93 -1.20
C VAL A 27 3.59 16.43 0.09
N ILE A 28 2.45 15.78 -0.03
CA ILE A 28 1.71 15.18 1.09
C ILE A 28 2.02 13.70 1.17
N GLY A 29 2.76 13.31 2.21
CA GLY A 29 3.19 11.94 2.49
C GLY A 29 4.68 11.72 2.33
N GLY A 30 5.33 11.25 3.40
CA GLY A 30 6.77 10.92 3.48
C GLY A 30 7.10 9.45 3.22
N GLY A 31 6.26 8.77 2.41
CA GLY A 31 6.53 7.42 1.91
C GLY A 31 7.44 7.42 0.68
N MET A 32 7.67 6.23 0.11
CA MET A 32 8.54 6.05 -1.07
C MET A 32 8.19 7.03 -2.20
N THR A 33 6.92 7.13 -2.56
CA THR A 33 6.47 8.01 -3.65
C THR A 33 6.75 9.48 -3.37
N GLY A 34 6.39 9.95 -2.17
CA GLY A 34 6.56 11.36 -1.82
C GLY A 34 8.01 11.79 -1.76
N ILE A 35 8.87 10.98 -1.13
CA ILE A 35 10.31 11.26 -1.02
C ILE A 35 10.99 11.26 -2.40
N LEU A 36 10.72 10.25 -3.24
CA LEU A 36 11.27 10.19 -4.59
C LEU A 36 10.81 11.36 -5.46
N THR A 37 9.52 11.68 -5.43
CA THR A 37 8.96 12.81 -6.18
C THR A 37 9.56 14.14 -5.70
N ALA A 38 9.67 14.34 -4.38
CA ALA A 38 10.26 15.54 -3.81
C ALA A 38 11.73 15.70 -4.22
N LEU A 39 12.49 14.61 -4.18
CA LEU A 39 13.89 14.60 -4.56
C LEU A 39 14.09 14.94 -6.05
N GLU A 40 13.33 14.29 -6.95
CA GLU A 40 13.44 14.56 -8.39
C GLU A 40 13.02 15.98 -8.74
N LEU A 41 11.99 16.53 -8.09
CA LEU A 41 11.61 17.95 -8.27
C LEU A 41 12.69 18.91 -7.76
N GLN A 42 13.31 18.60 -6.61
CA GLN A 42 14.44 19.39 -6.07
C GLN A 42 15.66 19.32 -7.00
N GLU A 43 15.96 18.16 -7.59
CA GLU A 43 17.03 17.98 -8.59
C GLU A 43 16.74 18.79 -9.90
N ARG A 44 15.46 19.13 -10.17
CA ARG A 44 15.04 20.04 -11.23
C ARG A 44 15.06 21.53 -10.81
N GLY A 45 15.56 21.85 -9.60
CA GLY A 45 15.74 23.22 -9.10
C GLY A 45 14.52 23.83 -8.42
N LEU A 46 13.47 23.05 -8.12
CA LEU A 46 12.28 23.53 -7.40
C LEU A 46 12.51 23.47 -5.88
N GLN A 47 11.94 24.43 -5.15
CA GLN A 47 11.85 24.36 -3.69
C GLN A 47 10.69 23.43 -3.32
N VAL A 48 11.00 22.34 -2.59
CA VAL A 48 10.01 21.33 -2.23
C VAL A 48 9.94 21.17 -0.73
N VAL A 49 8.71 21.07 -0.21
CA VAL A 49 8.43 20.74 1.19
C VAL A 49 7.57 19.49 1.25
N VAL A 50 7.93 18.56 2.14
CA VAL A 50 7.16 17.34 2.41
C VAL A 50 6.45 17.46 3.75
N ALA A 51 5.13 17.27 3.77
CA ALA A 51 4.33 17.13 4.98
C ALA A 51 4.01 15.65 5.22
N GLU A 52 4.47 15.11 6.35
CA GLU A 52 4.27 13.71 6.76
C GLU A 52 3.48 13.65 8.07
N ALA A 53 2.40 12.88 8.07
CA ALA A 53 1.49 12.80 9.21
C ALA A 53 2.15 12.15 10.46
N TRP A 54 3.03 11.19 10.25
CA TRP A 54 3.66 10.39 11.31
C TRP A 54 5.19 10.59 11.29
N HIS A 55 5.90 9.71 10.61
CA HIS A 55 7.33 9.75 10.37
C HIS A 55 7.66 9.15 8.99
N VAL A 56 8.77 9.53 8.43
CA VAL A 56 9.22 9.05 7.11
C VAL A 56 9.24 7.53 7.06
N GLY A 57 8.52 6.97 6.08
CA GLY A 57 8.40 5.54 5.87
C GLY A 57 7.47 4.81 6.84
N GLY A 58 6.80 5.50 7.77
CA GLY A 58 5.93 4.90 8.80
C GLY A 58 4.64 4.26 8.28
N GLY A 59 4.27 4.54 7.03
CA GLY A 59 3.12 3.94 6.35
C GLY A 59 3.46 2.61 5.65
N GLN A 60 2.93 2.43 4.44
CA GLN A 60 3.07 1.16 3.69
C GLN A 60 4.51 0.88 3.23
N THR A 61 5.37 1.89 3.09
CA THR A 61 6.79 1.71 2.75
C THR A 61 7.51 0.84 3.78
N GLY A 62 7.26 1.05 5.07
CA GLY A 62 7.82 0.22 6.15
C GLY A 62 7.16 -1.15 6.30
N ARG A 63 6.12 -1.48 5.53
CA ARG A 63 5.34 -2.71 5.66
C ARG A 63 5.31 -3.56 4.39
N THR A 64 6.02 -3.14 3.37
CA THR A 64 6.15 -3.85 2.09
C THR A 64 6.98 -5.13 2.23
N THR A 65 6.86 -6.05 1.27
CA THR A 65 7.85 -7.12 1.07
C THR A 65 9.08 -6.64 0.30
N ALA A 66 9.07 -5.40 -0.22
CA ALA A 66 10.16 -4.71 -0.90
C ALA A 66 10.76 -5.45 -2.11
N LYS A 67 9.89 -5.99 -2.95
CA LYS A 67 10.22 -6.49 -4.28
C LYS A 67 10.22 -5.32 -5.27
N LEU A 68 11.32 -5.10 -5.96
CA LEU A 68 11.46 -4.11 -7.02
C LEU A 68 11.45 -4.81 -8.36
N THR A 69 10.31 -4.83 -9.02
CA THR A 69 10.11 -5.58 -10.27
C THR A 69 9.13 -4.86 -11.19
N ALA A 70 9.29 -5.05 -12.50
CA ALA A 70 8.31 -4.66 -13.51
C ALA A 70 7.23 -5.74 -13.74
N GLN A 71 7.38 -6.94 -13.20
CA GLN A 71 6.41 -8.03 -13.28
C GLN A 71 5.39 -7.91 -12.14
N HIS A 72 4.15 -7.53 -12.45
CA HIS A 72 3.11 -7.16 -11.49
C HIS A 72 1.94 -8.15 -11.45
N GLY A 73 2.24 -9.44 -11.32
CA GLY A 73 1.29 -10.51 -11.50
C GLY A 73 1.03 -10.77 -12.99
N ALA A 74 0.03 -11.55 -13.33
CA ALA A 74 -0.39 -11.75 -14.72
C ALA A 74 -1.21 -10.54 -15.20
N ILE A 75 -0.55 -9.42 -15.44
CA ILE A 75 -1.21 -8.15 -15.80
C ILE A 75 -1.12 -7.84 -17.30
N TYR A 76 -0.01 -8.20 -17.97
CA TYR A 76 0.31 -7.69 -19.30
C TYR A 76 -0.59 -8.24 -20.40
N ALA A 77 -0.90 -9.53 -20.38
CA ALA A 77 -1.87 -10.10 -21.30
C ALA A 77 -3.22 -9.39 -21.20
N GLY A 78 -3.72 -9.17 -19.99
CA GLY A 78 -4.96 -8.46 -19.74
C GLY A 78 -4.90 -6.95 -20.06
N LEU A 79 -3.72 -6.30 -19.97
CA LEU A 79 -3.55 -4.91 -20.38
C LEU A 79 -3.60 -4.79 -21.91
N ILE A 80 -2.96 -5.70 -22.65
CA ILE A 80 -3.00 -5.71 -24.12
C ILE A 80 -4.45 -5.88 -24.61
N GLU A 81 -5.18 -6.85 -24.06
CA GLU A 81 -6.58 -7.10 -24.45
C GLU A 81 -7.48 -5.89 -24.19
N ARG A 82 -7.28 -5.20 -23.09
CA ARG A 82 -8.20 -4.17 -22.61
C ARG A 82 -7.84 -2.75 -23.06
N LEU A 83 -6.56 -2.41 -23.06
CA LEU A 83 -6.09 -1.04 -23.32
C LEU A 83 -5.36 -0.93 -24.65
N GLY A 84 -5.15 -2.05 -25.34
CA GLY A 84 -4.32 -2.13 -26.54
C GLY A 84 -2.82 -2.17 -26.24
N ARG A 85 -2.06 -2.63 -27.24
CA ARG A 85 -0.61 -2.84 -27.12
C ARG A 85 0.16 -1.56 -26.76
N GLU A 86 -0.25 -0.42 -27.28
CA GLU A 86 0.43 0.86 -27.07
C GLU A 86 0.41 1.26 -25.57
N LYS A 87 -0.77 1.30 -24.93
CA LYS A 87 -0.88 1.62 -23.51
C LYS A 87 -0.24 0.56 -22.61
N ALA A 88 -0.36 -0.72 -22.98
CA ALA A 88 0.34 -1.80 -22.26
C ALA A 88 1.87 -1.61 -22.34
N ALA A 89 2.40 -1.18 -23.49
CA ALA A 89 3.82 -0.89 -23.66
C ALA A 89 4.27 0.34 -22.85
N MET A 90 3.44 1.38 -22.71
CA MET A 90 3.71 2.51 -21.81
C MET A 90 3.90 2.04 -20.37
N TYR A 91 2.99 1.17 -19.88
CA TYR A 91 3.08 0.61 -18.53
C TYR A 91 4.35 -0.23 -18.33
N ALA A 92 4.66 -1.10 -19.27
CA ALA A 92 5.86 -1.97 -19.21
C ALA A 92 7.15 -1.12 -19.22
N ARG A 93 7.27 -0.14 -20.15
CA ARG A 93 8.43 0.75 -20.22
C ARG A 93 8.64 1.57 -18.96
N ALA A 94 7.57 2.17 -18.41
CA ALA A 94 7.65 2.97 -17.20
C ALA A 94 8.17 2.15 -16.01
N ASN A 95 7.64 0.93 -15.82
CA ASN A 95 8.05 0.08 -14.70
C ASN A 95 9.42 -0.58 -14.90
N ARG A 96 9.80 -0.97 -16.12
CA ARG A 96 11.17 -1.42 -16.42
C ARG A 96 12.18 -0.31 -16.10
N ARG A 97 11.94 0.89 -16.63
CA ARG A 97 12.79 2.05 -16.37
C ARG A 97 12.84 2.41 -14.88
N ALA A 98 11.73 2.25 -14.16
CA ALA A 98 11.68 2.45 -12.72
C ALA A 98 12.64 1.51 -11.96
N VAL A 99 12.69 0.24 -12.31
CA VAL A 99 13.64 -0.75 -11.75
C VAL A 99 15.09 -0.32 -12.05
N GLU A 100 15.39 -0.04 -13.31
CA GLU A 100 16.72 0.36 -13.76
C GLU A 100 17.20 1.63 -13.04
N ARG A 101 16.36 2.68 -12.98
CA ARG A 101 16.68 3.96 -12.32
C ARG A 101 16.85 3.83 -10.82
N CYS A 102 16.04 3.02 -10.15
CA CYS A 102 16.19 2.78 -8.71
C CYS A 102 17.53 2.14 -8.40
N CYS A 103 17.87 1.07 -9.12
CA CYS A 103 19.15 0.39 -8.93
C CYS A 103 20.33 1.30 -9.29
N ALA A 104 20.25 2.04 -10.41
CA ALA A 104 21.31 2.98 -10.79
C ALA A 104 21.50 4.08 -9.73
N ARG A 105 20.43 4.64 -9.16
CA ARG A 105 20.52 5.62 -8.07
C ARG A 105 21.22 5.04 -6.85
N ILE A 106 20.84 3.84 -6.41
CA ILE A 106 21.45 3.16 -5.26
C ILE A 106 22.95 2.96 -5.49
N GLU A 107 23.33 2.50 -6.68
CA GLU A 107 24.72 2.22 -7.05
C GLU A 107 25.55 3.50 -7.19
N LEU A 108 25.04 4.51 -7.91
CA LEU A 108 25.76 5.79 -8.15
C LEU A 108 25.91 6.64 -6.88
N GLU A 109 24.89 6.65 -6.03
CA GLU A 109 24.91 7.41 -4.78
C GLU A 109 25.46 6.60 -3.60
N HIS A 110 25.91 5.36 -3.85
CA HIS A 110 26.48 4.44 -2.85
C HIS A 110 25.57 4.25 -1.62
N ILE A 111 24.27 4.12 -1.83
CA ILE A 111 23.31 3.96 -0.74
C ILE A 111 23.38 2.55 -0.17
N ASP A 112 23.80 2.41 1.10
CA ASP A 112 23.81 1.13 1.81
C ASP A 112 22.36 0.74 2.21
N CYS A 113 21.67 0.07 1.30
CA CYS A 113 20.30 -0.42 1.51
C CYS A 113 20.13 -1.91 1.19
N ASP A 114 21.20 -2.69 1.30
CA ASP A 114 21.16 -4.15 1.03
C ASP A 114 20.57 -4.47 -0.35
N LEU A 115 20.96 -3.73 -1.39
CA LEU A 115 20.53 -3.99 -2.77
C LEU A 115 21.03 -5.35 -3.25
N GLU A 116 20.11 -6.16 -3.75
CA GLU A 116 20.39 -7.45 -4.37
C GLU A 116 19.70 -7.51 -5.73
N ARG A 117 20.49 -7.69 -6.81
CA ARG A 117 19.99 -7.97 -8.15
C ARG A 117 19.56 -9.43 -8.20
N THR A 118 18.33 -9.69 -8.64
CA THR A 118 17.76 -11.04 -8.68
C THR A 118 16.62 -11.09 -9.69
N ASP A 119 16.10 -12.29 -9.97
CA ASP A 119 14.98 -12.46 -10.88
C ASP A 119 13.64 -12.47 -10.15
N SER A 120 12.60 -12.09 -10.85
CA SER A 120 11.21 -12.18 -10.39
C SER A 120 10.53 -13.40 -11.04
N TRP A 121 9.74 -14.11 -10.27
CA TRP A 121 9.05 -15.33 -10.68
C TRP A 121 7.57 -15.26 -10.37
N LEU A 122 6.74 -15.26 -11.39
CA LEU A 122 5.30 -15.49 -11.28
C LEU A 122 5.04 -16.99 -11.48
N TYR A 123 4.60 -17.69 -10.44
CA TYR A 123 4.32 -19.13 -10.53
C TYR A 123 2.82 -19.43 -10.43
N SER A 124 2.42 -20.65 -10.79
CA SER A 124 1.05 -21.14 -10.60
C SER A 124 1.04 -22.62 -10.22
N TYR A 125 0.03 -23.03 -9.47
CA TYR A 125 -0.16 -24.42 -9.10
C TYR A 125 -0.68 -25.27 -10.26
N ASP A 126 -1.58 -24.73 -11.10
CA ASP A 126 -2.31 -25.49 -12.12
C ASP A 126 -2.70 -24.70 -13.40
N ARG A 127 -2.27 -23.42 -13.51
CA ARG A 127 -2.67 -22.53 -14.62
C ARG A 127 -1.51 -22.24 -15.59
N GLU A 128 -0.94 -23.30 -16.17
CA GLU A 128 0.18 -23.18 -17.11
C GLU A 128 -0.16 -22.31 -18.33
N ASP A 129 -1.36 -22.45 -18.90
CA ASP A 129 -1.83 -21.65 -20.03
C ASP A 129 -1.86 -20.13 -19.74
N ALA A 130 -2.15 -19.75 -18.50
CA ALA A 130 -2.13 -18.35 -18.09
C ALA A 130 -0.68 -17.84 -17.97
N LEU A 131 0.25 -18.66 -17.47
CA LEU A 131 1.67 -18.32 -17.41
C LEU A 131 2.27 -18.19 -18.82
N LEU A 132 1.95 -19.09 -19.73
CA LEU A 132 2.43 -19.04 -21.13
C LEU A 132 1.96 -17.74 -21.82
N ARG A 133 0.68 -17.39 -21.68
CA ARG A 133 0.12 -16.14 -22.23
C ARG A 133 0.77 -14.90 -21.64
N GLU A 134 1.04 -14.90 -20.34
CA GLU A 134 1.69 -13.77 -19.68
C GLU A 134 3.15 -13.62 -20.13
N ALA A 135 3.92 -14.71 -20.20
CA ALA A 135 5.29 -14.70 -20.70
C ALA A 135 5.37 -14.17 -22.14
N GLU A 136 4.43 -14.55 -23.01
CA GLU A 136 4.35 -14.04 -24.37
C GLU A 136 4.04 -12.55 -24.39
N ALA A 137 3.09 -12.10 -23.56
CA ALA A 137 2.72 -10.69 -23.43
C ALA A 137 3.90 -9.84 -22.92
N GLU A 138 4.60 -10.30 -21.87
CA GLU A 138 5.78 -9.62 -21.32
C GLU A 138 6.87 -9.46 -22.40
N ARG A 139 7.20 -10.53 -23.13
CA ARG A 139 8.17 -10.48 -24.24
C ARG A 139 7.72 -9.55 -25.37
N ALA A 140 6.45 -9.60 -25.75
CA ALA A 140 5.89 -8.74 -26.81
C ALA A 140 5.96 -7.25 -26.45
N LEU A 141 6.06 -6.92 -25.16
CA LEU A 141 6.22 -5.55 -24.63
C LEU A 141 7.69 -5.19 -24.33
N GLY A 142 8.64 -6.07 -24.66
CA GLY A 142 10.09 -5.82 -24.53
C GLY A 142 10.65 -6.06 -23.13
N LEU A 143 9.99 -6.89 -22.33
CA LEU A 143 10.52 -7.41 -21.08
C LEU A 143 11.29 -8.72 -21.31
N ASP A 144 12.37 -8.95 -20.56
CA ASP A 144 13.21 -10.15 -20.65
C ASP A 144 12.59 -11.29 -19.84
N ALA A 145 11.47 -11.81 -20.33
CA ALA A 145 10.66 -12.82 -19.67
C ALA A 145 10.68 -14.16 -20.40
N SER A 146 10.68 -15.25 -19.65
CA SER A 146 10.57 -16.62 -20.16
C SER A 146 9.61 -17.46 -19.32
N PHE A 147 8.91 -18.39 -19.96
CA PHE A 147 8.21 -19.45 -19.24
C PHE A 147 9.20 -20.57 -18.94
N GLU A 148 9.24 -21.01 -17.70
CA GLU A 148 10.08 -22.11 -17.21
C GLU A 148 9.16 -23.18 -16.60
N PRO A 149 9.18 -24.42 -17.13
CA PRO A 149 8.39 -25.53 -16.58
C PRO A 149 8.88 -25.94 -15.18
N ASP A 150 10.20 -25.79 -14.94
CA ASP A 150 10.84 -26.08 -13.67
C ASP A 150 11.17 -24.77 -12.94
N THR A 151 10.77 -24.63 -11.69
CA THR A 151 11.07 -23.47 -10.86
C THR A 151 12.00 -23.84 -9.71
N PRO A 152 12.85 -22.92 -9.22
CA PRO A 152 13.69 -23.19 -8.05
C PRO A 152 12.90 -23.30 -6.73
N LEU A 153 11.59 -23.02 -6.74
CA LEU A 153 10.76 -23.00 -5.54
C LEU A 153 10.65 -24.38 -4.88
N PRO A 154 10.65 -24.46 -3.54
CA PRO A 154 10.37 -25.70 -2.83
C PRO A 154 8.84 -25.98 -2.78
N LEU A 155 8.14 -25.73 -3.87
CA LEU A 155 6.70 -25.90 -4.04
C LEU A 155 6.41 -26.71 -5.30
N ARG A 156 5.38 -27.54 -5.25
CA ARG A 156 4.89 -28.20 -6.46
C ARG A 156 4.04 -27.22 -7.26
N VAL A 157 4.54 -26.79 -8.41
CA VAL A 157 3.91 -25.84 -9.32
C VAL A 157 3.90 -26.41 -10.75
N CYS A 158 3.06 -25.87 -11.63
CA CYS A 158 3.04 -26.26 -13.05
C CYS A 158 4.06 -25.49 -13.90
N GLY A 159 4.80 -24.55 -13.30
CA GLY A 159 5.80 -23.71 -13.94
C GLY A 159 5.81 -22.29 -13.40
N GLY A 160 6.62 -21.44 -14.01
CA GLY A 160 6.72 -20.02 -13.68
C GLY A 160 7.12 -19.14 -14.86
N VAL A 161 6.74 -17.88 -14.82
CA VAL A 161 7.29 -16.84 -15.69
C VAL A 161 8.43 -16.16 -14.95
N ARG A 162 9.65 -16.33 -15.47
CA ARG A 162 10.85 -15.68 -14.98
C ARG A 162 11.02 -14.36 -15.71
N LEU A 163 11.17 -13.26 -14.95
CA LEU A 163 11.59 -11.96 -15.47
C LEU A 163 12.99 -11.65 -14.95
N CYS A 164 13.96 -11.52 -15.85
CA CYS A 164 15.36 -11.27 -15.50
C CYS A 164 15.62 -9.83 -15.07
N GLY A 165 16.74 -9.62 -14.33
CA GLY A 165 17.29 -8.29 -14.06
C GLY A 165 16.47 -7.42 -13.10
N GLN A 166 15.69 -8.03 -12.23
CA GLN A 166 14.95 -7.33 -11.18
C GLN A 166 15.82 -7.10 -9.93
N ALA A 167 15.23 -6.61 -8.85
CA ALA A 167 15.97 -6.37 -7.63
C ALA A 167 15.12 -6.44 -6.36
N GLN A 168 15.79 -6.53 -5.24
CA GLN A 168 15.22 -6.38 -3.91
C GLN A 168 16.18 -5.58 -3.02
N PHE A 169 15.64 -4.90 -2.02
CA PHE A 169 16.43 -4.03 -1.14
C PHE A 169 15.75 -3.80 0.21
N HIS A 170 16.42 -3.09 1.13
CA HIS A 170 15.83 -2.64 2.38
C HIS A 170 15.17 -1.27 2.20
N PRO A 171 13.81 -1.18 2.20
CA PRO A 171 13.09 0.02 1.78
C PRO A 171 13.31 1.22 2.70
N LEU A 172 13.43 1.00 4.01
CA LEU A 172 13.63 2.11 4.96
C LEU A 172 15.06 2.66 4.94
N LYS A 173 16.09 1.82 4.77
CA LYS A 173 17.47 2.32 4.60
C LYS A 173 17.59 3.20 3.36
N PHE A 174 17.05 2.74 2.23
CA PHE A 174 17.00 3.53 1.00
C PHE A 174 16.26 4.86 1.20
N LEU A 175 15.06 4.79 1.77
CA LEU A 175 14.22 5.98 1.97
C LEU A 175 14.88 7.01 2.89
N GLN A 176 15.49 6.59 4.00
CA GLN A 176 16.13 7.50 4.94
C GLN A 176 17.34 8.22 4.32
N ALA A 177 18.17 7.52 3.54
CA ALA A 177 19.30 8.13 2.85
C ALA A 177 18.86 9.26 1.89
N LEU A 178 17.71 9.11 1.22
CA LEU A 178 17.16 10.14 0.34
C LEU A 178 16.49 11.27 1.13
N ALA A 179 15.77 10.93 2.19
CA ALA A 179 14.98 11.88 2.98
C ALA A 179 15.87 12.92 3.71
N ASP A 180 17.11 12.60 4.02
CA ASP A 180 18.05 13.52 4.68
C ASP A 180 18.44 14.73 3.79
N ARG A 181 18.13 14.67 2.51
CA ARG A 181 18.39 15.75 1.53
C ARG A 181 17.23 16.72 1.37
N LEU A 182 16.09 16.48 2.04
CA LEU A 182 14.83 17.16 1.80
C LEU A 182 14.36 17.95 3.03
N THR A 183 13.56 18.99 2.78
CA THR A 183 12.80 19.68 3.84
C THR A 183 11.52 18.91 4.13
N ILE A 184 11.50 18.23 5.29
CA ILE A 184 10.39 17.36 5.70
C ILE A 184 9.89 17.78 7.09
N TYR A 185 8.58 17.93 7.20
CA TYR A 185 7.89 18.11 8.47
C TYR A 185 7.15 16.84 8.85
N GLU A 186 7.61 16.15 9.89
CA GLU A 186 6.93 14.98 10.49
C GLU A 186 5.88 15.41 11.51
N ARG A 187 5.01 14.49 11.93
CA ARG A 187 3.89 14.78 12.84
C ARG A 187 3.10 16.02 12.40
N THR A 188 2.93 16.13 11.08
CA THR A 188 2.33 17.25 10.38
C THR A 188 1.24 16.73 9.45
N PRO A 189 0.13 16.17 9.99
CA PRO A 189 -0.98 15.72 9.15
C PRO A 189 -1.59 16.91 8.42
N VAL A 190 -1.84 16.73 7.12
CA VAL A 190 -2.58 17.71 6.33
C VAL A 190 -4.06 17.39 6.46
N GLU A 191 -4.81 18.28 7.10
CA GLU A 191 -6.24 18.09 7.37
C GLU A 191 -7.11 18.58 6.21
N HIS A 192 -6.65 19.62 5.53
CA HIS A 192 -7.37 20.23 4.43
C HIS A 192 -6.42 20.85 3.41
N VAL A 193 -6.86 20.94 2.15
CA VAL A 193 -6.13 21.60 1.05
C VAL A 193 -7.10 22.51 0.32
N GLU A 194 -6.72 23.76 0.17
CA GLU A 194 -7.48 24.75 -0.59
C GLU A 194 -6.55 25.51 -1.53
N GLY A 195 -6.81 25.40 -2.84
CA GLY A 195 -5.90 25.93 -3.85
C GLY A 195 -4.49 25.36 -3.71
N GLY A 196 -3.53 26.22 -3.38
CA GLY A 196 -2.14 25.84 -3.09
C GLY A 196 -1.78 25.79 -1.60
N THR A 197 -2.76 25.96 -0.70
CA THR A 197 -2.53 26.00 0.74
C THR A 197 -2.90 24.70 1.42
N LEU A 198 -1.94 24.10 2.12
CA LEU A 198 -2.12 22.94 3.00
C LEU A 198 -2.34 23.44 4.44
N PHE A 199 -3.42 22.99 5.05
CA PHE A 199 -3.76 23.29 6.44
C PHE A 199 -3.38 22.13 7.34
N THR A 200 -2.63 22.41 8.40
CA THR A 200 -2.17 21.46 9.41
C THR A 200 -2.55 21.95 10.81
N PRO A 201 -2.56 21.12 11.86
CA PRO A 201 -2.92 21.54 13.22
C PRO A 201 -2.05 22.68 13.81
N ARG A 202 -0.84 22.89 13.25
CA ARG A 202 0.15 23.82 13.84
C ARG A 202 0.63 24.89 12.87
N GLY A 203 0.10 24.90 11.65
CA GLY A 203 0.51 25.88 10.65
C GLY A 203 0.01 25.58 9.25
N THR A 204 0.52 26.31 8.28
CA THR A 204 0.15 26.19 6.87
C THR A 204 1.37 26.10 5.97
N ILE A 205 1.22 25.39 4.83
CA ILE A 205 2.20 25.36 3.74
C ILE A 205 1.55 25.97 2.51
N GLU A 206 2.15 27.01 1.97
CA GLU A 206 1.71 27.65 0.73
C GLU A 206 2.61 27.18 -0.43
N ALA A 207 2.02 26.65 -1.50
CA ALA A 207 2.78 26.14 -2.64
C ALA A 207 2.07 26.41 -3.98
N GLY A 208 2.83 26.55 -5.03
CA GLY A 208 2.30 26.69 -6.38
C GLY A 208 1.66 25.42 -6.91
N ARG A 209 2.09 24.27 -6.43
CA ARG A 209 1.59 22.93 -6.80
C ARG A 209 1.54 22.00 -5.59
N VAL A 210 0.61 21.04 -5.60
CA VAL A 210 0.42 20.07 -4.53
C VAL A 210 0.46 18.65 -5.09
N VAL A 211 1.25 17.77 -4.48
CA VAL A 211 1.34 16.35 -4.84
C VAL A 211 0.74 15.51 -3.70
N PHE A 212 -0.31 14.77 -3.98
CA PHE A 212 -0.91 13.81 -3.07
C PHE A 212 -0.22 12.45 -3.22
N ALA A 213 0.69 12.12 -2.31
CA ALA A 213 1.42 10.86 -2.20
C ALA A 213 1.10 10.12 -0.88
N SER A 214 -0.09 10.37 -0.33
CA SER A 214 -0.58 9.88 0.96
C SER A 214 -1.15 8.45 0.93
N HIS A 215 -0.73 7.61 0.02
CA HIS A 215 -1.22 6.25 -0.21
C HIS A 215 -2.68 6.22 -0.71
N TYR A 216 -3.65 6.63 0.12
CA TYR A 216 -5.04 6.85 -0.27
C TYR A 216 -5.36 8.35 -0.23
N PRO A 217 -5.89 8.94 -1.32
CA PRO A 217 -6.28 10.35 -1.32
C PRO A 217 -7.45 10.59 -0.34
N PHE A 218 -7.26 11.49 0.63
CA PHE A 218 -8.26 11.81 1.64
C PHE A 218 -9.24 12.91 1.19
N VAL A 219 -8.93 13.62 0.12
CA VAL A 219 -9.82 14.62 -0.48
C VAL A 219 -10.84 13.91 -1.36
N ASN A 220 -12.11 13.92 -0.95
CA ASN A 220 -13.18 13.21 -1.64
C ASN A 220 -13.60 13.86 -2.95
N VAL A 221 -13.67 15.20 -2.98
CA VAL A 221 -14.08 16.01 -4.12
C VAL A 221 -12.97 17.02 -4.39
N PRO A 222 -12.50 17.16 -5.65
CA PRO A 222 -13.15 16.73 -6.90
C PRO A 222 -12.78 15.32 -7.40
N GLY A 223 -11.75 14.66 -6.90
CA GLY A 223 -11.20 13.44 -7.51
C GLY A 223 -12.09 12.19 -7.48
N LEU A 224 -13.01 12.07 -6.51
CA LEU A 224 -13.92 10.94 -6.30
C LEU A 224 -13.19 9.57 -6.25
N TYR A 225 -11.96 9.55 -5.68
CA TYR A 225 -11.15 8.33 -5.61
C TYR A 225 -11.82 7.23 -4.79
N PHE A 226 -12.61 7.59 -3.77
CA PHE A 226 -13.40 6.65 -2.97
C PHE A 226 -14.40 5.82 -3.81
N ALA A 227 -14.87 6.31 -4.94
CA ALA A 227 -15.77 5.59 -5.83
C ALA A 227 -15.04 4.66 -6.81
N ARG A 228 -13.71 4.74 -6.91
CA ARG A 228 -12.88 4.06 -7.92
C ARG A 228 -11.78 3.18 -7.33
N MET A 229 -11.69 3.11 -6.00
CA MET A 229 -10.66 2.35 -5.30
C MET A 229 -11.22 1.73 -4.03
N HIS A 230 -10.66 0.59 -3.67
CA HIS A 230 -10.78 0.01 -2.34
C HIS A 230 -9.40 -0.35 -1.80
N GLN A 231 -9.33 -0.79 -0.56
CA GLN A 231 -8.08 -1.26 0.02
C GLN A 231 -8.16 -2.75 0.36
N GLU A 232 -7.04 -3.45 0.15
CA GLU A 232 -6.84 -4.84 0.52
C GLU A 232 -5.73 -4.95 1.57
N ARG A 233 -5.91 -5.89 2.48
CA ARG A 233 -4.89 -6.28 3.45
C ARG A 233 -4.17 -7.54 3.01
N SER A 234 -2.91 -7.65 3.38
CA SER A 234 -2.10 -8.85 3.30
C SER A 234 -1.18 -8.96 4.51
N TYR A 235 -0.72 -10.16 4.80
CA TYR A 235 0.04 -10.48 6.00
C TYR A 235 1.39 -11.05 5.62
N ALA A 236 2.41 -10.80 6.44
CA ALA A 236 3.76 -11.27 6.23
C ALA A 236 4.40 -11.73 7.54
N ILE A 237 5.26 -12.74 7.44
CA ILE A 237 6.16 -13.19 8.50
C ILE A 237 7.59 -13.24 7.97
N ALA A 238 8.56 -12.92 8.82
CA ALA A 238 9.97 -13.10 8.55
C ALA A 238 10.50 -14.29 9.34
N LEU A 239 11.16 -15.23 8.65
CA LEU A 239 11.61 -16.51 9.16
C LEU A 239 13.12 -16.58 9.17
N GLU A 240 13.73 -16.73 10.34
CA GLU A 240 15.12 -17.12 10.52
C GLU A 240 15.27 -18.64 10.37
N ASN A 241 16.49 -19.09 10.09
CA ASN A 241 16.78 -20.52 9.84
C ASN A 241 15.96 -21.11 8.69
N ALA A 242 15.63 -20.30 7.70
CA ALA A 242 14.95 -20.69 6.48
C ALA A 242 15.84 -20.38 5.27
N VAL A 243 15.85 -21.26 4.30
CA VAL A 243 16.64 -21.11 3.06
C VAL A 243 15.69 -21.08 1.88
N LEU A 244 15.77 -20.04 1.09
CA LEU A 244 15.04 -19.88 -0.16
C LEU A 244 16.04 -19.71 -1.29
N PRO A 245 15.88 -20.40 -2.42
CA PRO A 245 16.66 -20.12 -3.64
C PRO A 245 16.57 -18.65 -4.05
N ALA A 246 17.64 -18.15 -4.69
CA ALA A 246 17.69 -16.77 -5.16
C ALA A 246 16.50 -16.45 -6.09
N GLY A 247 15.82 -15.35 -5.82
CA GLY A 247 14.63 -14.93 -6.54
C GLY A 247 13.58 -14.27 -5.67
N MET A 248 12.66 -13.57 -6.33
CA MET A 248 11.45 -13.04 -5.73
C MET A 248 10.26 -13.79 -6.32
N TYR A 249 9.50 -14.50 -5.49
CA TYR A 249 8.44 -15.40 -5.94
C TYR A 249 7.08 -14.90 -5.49
N TYR A 250 6.07 -15.05 -6.34
CA TYR A 250 4.66 -14.83 -6.00
C TYR A 250 3.77 -15.62 -6.94
N GLY A 251 2.66 -16.11 -6.41
CA GLY A 251 1.77 -16.99 -7.17
C GLY A 251 0.62 -16.25 -7.83
N LEU A 252 0.07 -16.89 -8.83
CA LEU A 252 -1.06 -16.39 -9.61
C LEU A 252 -2.38 -16.54 -8.86
N GLU A 253 -2.55 -17.59 -8.09
CA GLU A 253 -3.77 -17.89 -7.36
C GLU A 253 -3.96 -16.95 -6.14
N PRO A 254 -5.22 -16.61 -5.77
CA PRO A 254 -5.49 -15.72 -4.64
C PRO A 254 -4.94 -16.20 -3.30
N ASN A 255 -4.79 -17.52 -3.12
CA ASN A 255 -4.25 -18.16 -1.91
C ASN A 255 -2.77 -18.56 -2.03
N ALA A 256 -2.10 -18.17 -3.12
CA ALA A 256 -0.69 -18.46 -3.31
C ALA A 256 0.18 -17.56 -2.42
N TRP A 257 1.34 -18.12 -2.06
CA TRP A 257 2.30 -17.43 -1.23
C TRP A 257 3.21 -16.51 -2.04
N SER A 258 3.68 -15.46 -1.41
CA SER A 258 4.72 -14.60 -1.93
C SER A 258 5.96 -14.74 -1.05
N LEU A 259 7.12 -15.03 -1.66
CA LEU A 259 8.37 -15.32 -0.94
C LEU A 259 9.52 -14.47 -1.49
N ARG A 260 10.43 -14.10 -0.61
CA ARG A 260 11.77 -13.57 -0.94
C ARG A 260 12.73 -13.78 0.22
N SER A 261 14.03 -13.79 -0.07
CA SER A 261 15.08 -13.79 0.95
C SER A 261 15.46 -12.36 1.36
N TYR A 262 15.97 -12.21 2.58
CA TYR A 262 16.61 -11.00 3.07
C TYR A 262 17.61 -11.36 4.18
N ARG A 263 18.93 -11.22 3.91
CA ARG A 263 20.01 -11.43 4.90
C ARG A 263 19.87 -12.72 5.72
N GLY A 264 19.64 -13.85 5.07
CA GLY A 264 19.45 -15.14 5.74
C GLY A 264 18.08 -15.36 6.39
N THR A 265 17.15 -14.44 6.20
CA THR A 265 15.73 -14.56 6.56
C THR A 265 14.90 -14.82 5.31
N VAL A 266 13.80 -15.55 5.41
CA VAL A 266 12.78 -15.67 4.37
C VAL A 266 11.57 -14.84 4.78
N ILE A 267 11.11 -13.95 3.91
CA ILE A 267 9.84 -13.24 4.07
C ILE A 267 8.78 -14.04 3.32
N LEU A 268 7.82 -14.59 4.06
CA LEU A 268 6.65 -15.29 3.55
C LEU A 268 5.42 -14.41 3.74
N SER A 269 4.63 -14.20 2.69
CA SER A 269 3.43 -13.36 2.76
C SER A 269 2.27 -13.91 1.94
N GLY A 270 1.05 -13.55 2.33
CA GLY A 270 -0.18 -14.00 1.69
C GLY A 270 -1.44 -13.52 2.42
N GLY A 271 -2.54 -14.26 2.24
CA GLY A 271 -3.81 -13.99 2.94
C GLY A 271 -4.47 -12.68 2.52
N ALA A 272 -4.36 -12.30 1.25
CA ALA A 272 -4.93 -11.06 0.74
C ALA A 272 -6.46 -11.07 0.80
N HIS A 273 -7.04 -10.02 1.35
CA HIS A 273 -8.49 -9.83 1.40
C HIS A 273 -8.87 -8.34 1.44
N ARG A 274 -10.10 -8.02 1.06
CA ARG A 274 -10.61 -6.65 1.19
C ARG A 274 -10.62 -6.24 2.67
N THR A 275 -10.08 -5.06 2.99
CA THR A 275 -10.08 -4.50 4.34
C THR A 275 -11.50 -4.46 4.92
N GLY A 276 -11.66 -4.79 6.20
CA GLY A 276 -12.96 -4.89 6.86
C GLY A 276 -13.78 -6.14 6.47
N ARG A 277 -13.16 -7.14 5.84
CA ARG A 277 -13.75 -8.44 5.52
C ARG A 277 -12.80 -9.57 5.93
N ASN A 278 -12.56 -9.68 7.22
CA ASN A 278 -11.60 -10.61 7.77
C ASN A 278 -12.26 -11.53 8.80
N GLY A 279 -12.18 -12.83 8.57
CA GLY A 279 -12.57 -13.86 9.55
C GLY A 279 -11.46 -14.24 10.53
N GLY A 280 -10.25 -13.68 10.38
CA GLY A 280 -9.07 -14.02 11.17
C GLY A 280 -8.31 -15.24 10.68
N GLY A 281 -7.21 -15.54 11.37
CA GLY A 281 -6.40 -16.75 11.15
C GLY A 281 -5.32 -16.63 10.07
N HIS A 282 -5.09 -15.45 9.51
CA HIS A 282 -4.09 -15.28 8.44
C HIS A 282 -2.66 -15.52 8.92
N TYR A 283 -2.30 -15.05 10.12
CA TYR A 283 -0.98 -15.36 10.69
C TYR A 283 -0.85 -16.84 11.06
N ALA A 284 -1.94 -17.50 11.50
CA ALA A 284 -1.92 -18.95 11.76
C ALA A 284 -1.64 -19.73 10.47
N ALA A 285 -2.31 -19.40 9.36
CA ALA A 285 -2.08 -19.99 8.06
C ALA A 285 -0.64 -19.78 7.55
N LEU A 286 -0.08 -18.57 7.75
CA LEU A 286 1.32 -18.30 7.40
C LEU A 286 2.30 -19.13 8.23
N ARG A 287 2.06 -19.32 9.52
CA ARG A 287 2.88 -20.16 10.40
C ARG A 287 2.80 -21.63 10.03
N GLU A 288 1.62 -22.11 9.68
CA GLU A 288 1.43 -23.47 9.17
C GLU A 288 2.19 -23.69 7.87
N ALA A 289 2.07 -22.76 6.91
CA ALA A 289 2.84 -22.79 5.67
C ALA A 289 4.36 -22.73 5.92
N ALA A 290 4.80 -21.91 6.88
CA ALA A 290 6.21 -21.82 7.27
C ALA A 290 6.75 -23.14 7.82
N GLN A 291 6.00 -23.84 8.67
CA GLN A 291 6.42 -25.15 9.19
C GLN A 291 6.47 -26.21 8.10
N ALA A 292 5.57 -26.16 7.13
CA ALA A 292 5.55 -27.10 6.00
C ALA A 292 6.70 -26.85 5.01
N LEU A 293 6.99 -25.57 4.70
CA LEU A 293 7.99 -25.19 3.69
C LEU A 293 9.42 -25.11 4.25
N PHE A 294 9.55 -24.69 5.50
CA PHE A 294 10.82 -24.42 6.18
C PHE A 294 10.81 -25.04 7.58
N PRO A 295 10.83 -26.38 7.69
CA PRO A 295 10.85 -27.07 8.99
C PRO A 295 11.99 -26.57 9.88
N GLY A 296 11.69 -26.23 11.14
CA GLY A 296 12.67 -25.71 12.08
C GLY A 296 12.96 -24.20 11.96
N SER A 297 12.30 -23.50 11.05
CA SER A 297 12.37 -22.03 11.00
C SER A 297 11.75 -21.37 12.22
N ARG A 298 12.19 -20.15 12.53
CA ARG A 298 11.72 -19.35 13.67
C ARG A 298 11.21 -18.00 13.18
N GLU A 299 10.02 -17.61 13.63
CA GLU A 299 9.48 -16.28 13.34
C GLU A 299 10.26 -15.18 14.07
N ALA A 300 10.84 -14.26 13.32
CA ALA A 300 11.58 -13.09 13.82
C ALA A 300 10.69 -11.83 13.86
N ALA A 301 9.74 -11.71 12.95
CA ALA A 301 8.78 -10.62 12.89
C ALA A 301 7.51 -11.05 12.14
N HIS A 302 6.41 -10.37 12.43
CA HIS A 302 5.19 -10.43 11.61
C HIS A 302 4.56 -9.03 11.50
N TRP A 303 3.94 -8.77 10.38
CA TRP A 303 3.26 -7.51 10.09
C TRP A 303 2.21 -7.69 9.00
N SER A 304 1.41 -6.67 8.82
CA SER A 304 0.42 -6.61 7.77
C SER A 304 0.62 -5.35 6.93
N ALA A 305 0.30 -5.43 5.66
CA ALA A 305 0.32 -4.33 4.70
C ALA A 305 -1.10 -4.03 4.21
N GLN A 306 -1.29 -2.85 3.66
CA GLN A 306 -2.54 -2.43 3.05
C GLN A 306 -2.28 -1.77 1.71
N ASP A 307 -2.99 -2.19 0.68
CA ASP A 307 -2.77 -1.78 -0.70
C ASP A 307 -4.01 -1.17 -1.31
N CYS A 308 -3.84 -0.04 -2.02
CA CYS A 308 -4.91 0.60 -2.78
C CYS A 308 -5.09 -0.11 -4.13
N MET A 309 -6.29 -0.64 -4.35
CA MET A 309 -6.69 -1.38 -5.54
C MET A 309 -7.59 -0.52 -6.41
N THR A 310 -7.15 -0.19 -7.63
CA THR A 310 -7.90 0.64 -8.57
C THR A 310 -8.91 -0.16 -9.39
N ALA A 311 -10.04 0.44 -9.72
CA ALA A 311 -11.02 -0.16 -10.62
C ALA A 311 -10.47 -0.29 -12.06
N SER A 312 -9.60 0.63 -12.50
CA SER A 312 -8.93 0.58 -13.81
C SER A 312 -7.98 -0.59 -13.96
N GLY A 313 -7.41 -1.10 -12.87
CA GLY A 313 -6.38 -2.14 -12.89
C GLY A 313 -4.96 -1.60 -13.14
N VAL A 314 -4.79 -0.28 -13.24
CA VAL A 314 -3.50 0.42 -13.30
C VAL A 314 -3.47 1.52 -12.24
N PRO A 315 -2.30 1.95 -11.75
CA PRO A 315 -2.19 3.09 -10.84
C PRO A 315 -2.76 4.38 -11.42
N TYR A 316 -3.15 5.29 -10.54
CA TYR A 316 -3.50 6.66 -10.90
C TYR A 316 -2.31 7.56 -10.60
N ILE A 317 -1.66 8.06 -11.66
CA ILE A 317 -0.51 8.96 -11.56
C ILE A 317 -0.70 10.10 -12.57
N GLY A 318 -0.82 11.33 -12.08
CA GLY A 318 -1.05 12.48 -12.95
C GLY A 318 -1.78 13.61 -12.25
N ARG A 319 -2.53 14.40 -12.98
CA ARG A 319 -3.35 15.47 -12.42
C ARG A 319 -4.45 14.87 -11.54
N PHE A 320 -4.64 15.44 -10.36
CA PHE A 320 -5.64 14.97 -9.40
C PHE A 320 -7.06 15.02 -9.97
N SER A 321 -7.37 16.13 -10.64
CA SER A 321 -8.62 16.32 -11.38
C SER A 321 -8.44 17.46 -12.42
N ALA A 322 -9.38 17.59 -13.34
CA ALA A 322 -9.42 18.69 -14.28
C ALA A 322 -9.78 20.04 -13.61
N ARG A 323 -10.42 20.00 -12.42
CA ARG A 323 -10.89 21.19 -11.70
C ARG A 323 -9.76 21.96 -11.03
N ASP A 324 -8.75 21.22 -10.50
CA ASP A 324 -7.62 21.78 -9.78
C ASP A 324 -6.31 21.42 -10.51
N PRO A 325 -5.94 22.17 -11.54
CA PRO A 325 -4.83 21.81 -12.42
C PRO A 325 -3.45 21.84 -11.75
N GLN A 326 -3.32 22.48 -10.58
CA GLN A 326 -2.12 22.49 -9.75
C GLN A 326 -2.00 21.28 -8.81
N TRP A 327 -3.02 20.41 -8.71
CA TRP A 327 -3.00 19.23 -7.88
C TRP A 327 -2.62 17.99 -8.69
N TYR A 328 -1.72 17.20 -8.13
CA TYR A 328 -1.23 15.95 -8.70
C TYR A 328 -1.42 14.82 -7.70
N VAL A 329 -1.50 13.59 -8.19
CA VAL A 329 -1.72 12.41 -7.36
C VAL A 329 -0.89 11.23 -7.85
N ALA A 330 -0.46 10.39 -6.91
CA ALA A 330 0.05 9.06 -7.19
C ALA A 330 -0.52 8.08 -6.16
N THR A 331 -1.34 7.14 -6.62
CA THR A 331 -2.05 6.19 -5.76
C THR A 331 -2.45 4.93 -6.53
N GLY A 332 -2.96 3.92 -5.80
CA GLY A 332 -3.52 2.73 -6.43
C GLY A 332 -2.48 1.76 -6.97
N PHE A 333 -1.36 1.58 -6.30
CA PHE A 333 -0.21 0.79 -6.77
C PHE A 333 -0.42 -0.73 -6.73
N ARG A 334 -1.54 -1.22 -6.21
CA ARG A 334 -1.96 -2.62 -6.34
C ARG A 334 -0.89 -3.63 -5.91
N LYS A 335 -0.27 -3.45 -4.75
CA LYS A 335 0.80 -4.29 -4.15
C LYS A 335 2.20 -4.11 -4.77
N TRP A 336 2.35 -3.27 -5.80
CA TRP A 336 3.61 -3.05 -6.53
C TRP A 336 4.17 -1.64 -6.29
N GLY A 337 4.15 -1.22 -5.01
CA GLY A 337 4.50 0.14 -4.62
C GLY A 337 5.97 0.51 -4.85
N MET A 338 6.91 -0.43 -4.91
CA MET A 338 8.33 -0.10 -5.08
C MET A 338 8.62 0.44 -6.48
N SER A 339 8.31 -0.30 -7.53
CA SER A 339 8.52 0.14 -8.92
C SER A 339 7.55 1.27 -9.31
N ASN A 340 6.26 1.17 -8.92
CA ASN A 340 5.30 2.24 -9.24
C ASN A 340 5.61 3.56 -8.53
N ALA A 341 6.25 3.58 -7.37
CA ALA A 341 6.69 4.82 -6.72
C ALA A 341 7.80 5.52 -7.53
N MET A 342 8.77 4.75 -8.06
CA MET A 342 9.81 5.27 -8.94
C MET A 342 9.22 5.79 -10.26
N ALA A 343 8.32 5.02 -10.89
CA ALA A 343 7.61 5.46 -12.09
C ALA A 343 6.80 6.73 -11.82
N ALA A 344 6.12 6.82 -10.67
CA ALA A 344 5.35 7.98 -10.29
C ALA A 344 6.21 9.23 -10.09
N ALA A 345 7.37 9.10 -9.47
CA ALA A 345 8.29 10.22 -9.28
C ALA A 345 8.73 10.81 -10.63
N GLU A 346 9.14 9.97 -11.57
CA GLU A 346 9.52 10.40 -12.93
C GLU A 346 8.35 11.05 -13.67
N LEU A 347 7.20 10.39 -13.68
CA LEU A 347 6.01 10.87 -14.39
C LEU A 347 5.53 12.22 -13.81
N LEU A 348 5.41 12.34 -12.49
CA LEU A 348 4.95 13.56 -11.85
C LEU A 348 5.94 14.70 -12.03
N THR A 349 7.24 14.42 -11.93
CA THR A 349 8.27 15.43 -12.18
C THR A 349 8.19 15.97 -13.62
N ALA A 350 8.07 15.09 -14.61
CA ALA A 350 7.92 15.53 -16.01
C ALA A 350 6.61 16.30 -16.24
N LEU A 351 5.48 15.83 -15.68
CA LEU A 351 4.21 16.54 -15.79
C LEU A 351 4.23 17.92 -15.13
N ILE A 352 4.93 18.07 -14.01
CA ILE A 352 5.05 19.33 -13.26
C ILE A 352 6.02 20.30 -13.97
N CYS A 353 7.17 19.83 -14.45
CA CYS A 353 8.22 20.67 -15.02
C CYS A 353 8.05 20.88 -16.52
N ASP A 354 7.69 19.82 -17.26
CA ASP A 354 7.70 19.81 -18.73
C ASP A 354 6.28 19.77 -19.33
N GLY A 355 5.25 19.55 -18.48
CA GLY A 355 3.84 19.51 -18.88
C GLY A 355 3.38 18.20 -19.48
N SER A 356 4.27 17.28 -19.85
CA SER A 356 3.95 16.00 -20.50
C SER A 356 5.00 14.93 -20.24
N HIS A 357 4.61 13.66 -20.42
CA HIS A 357 5.51 12.52 -20.45
C HIS A 357 4.96 11.44 -21.39
N PRO A 358 5.78 10.78 -22.23
CA PRO A 358 5.30 9.83 -23.24
C PRO A 358 4.54 8.63 -22.69
N ASP A 359 4.83 8.22 -21.47
CA ASP A 359 4.17 7.08 -20.82
C ASP A 359 3.04 7.49 -19.86
N ALA A 360 2.70 8.80 -19.74
CA ALA A 360 1.72 9.25 -18.73
C ALA A 360 0.28 8.80 -19.05
N ALA A 361 -0.07 8.64 -20.32
CA ALA A 361 -1.45 8.41 -20.74
C ALA A 361 -2.07 7.12 -20.14
N VAL A 362 -1.28 6.06 -19.89
CA VAL A 362 -1.79 4.83 -19.27
C VAL A 362 -2.11 4.99 -17.78
N PHE A 363 -1.53 5.99 -17.11
CA PHE A 363 -1.70 6.24 -15.68
C PHE A 363 -2.68 7.37 -15.37
N ASP A 364 -3.18 8.09 -16.41
CA ASP A 364 -4.00 9.29 -16.24
C ASP A 364 -5.27 9.01 -15.43
N PRO A 365 -5.44 9.64 -14.25
CA PRO A 365 -6.66 9.52 -13.45
C PRO A 365 -7.91 10.04 -14.16
N GLY A 366 -7.76 10.94 -15.13
CA GLY A 366 -8.83 11.54 -15.92
C GLY A 366 -9.37 10.66 -17.04
N ASP A 367 -8.63 9.61 -17.45
CA ASP A 367 -9.05 8.74 -18.53
C ASP A 367 -10.19 7.79 -18.09
N LEU A 368 -11.42 8.21 -18.33
CA LEU A 368 -12.61 7.43 -18.00
C LEU A 368 -12.76 6.15 -18.83
N LEU A 369 -12.15 6.08 -20.02
CA LEU A 369 -12.20 4.88 -20.87
C LEU A 369 -11.40 3.71 -20.28
N GLN A 370 -10.43 3.99 -19.44
CA GLN A 370 -9.68 2.96 -18.72
C GLN A 370 -10.45 2.39 -17.52
N GLN A 371 -11.46 3.11 -17.03
CA GLN A 371 -12.27 2.65 -15.92
C GLN A 371 -13.11 1.45 -16.37
N ARG A 372 -13.26 0.49 -15.47
CA ARG A 372 -14.15 -0.67 -15.67
C ARG A 372 -15.53 -0.34 -15.07
N PRO A 373 -16.55 0.00 -15.88
CA PRO A 373 -17.87 0.39 -15.35
C PRO A 373 -18.45 -0.65 -14.38
N GLY A 374 -18.30 -1.94 -14.70
CA GLY A 374 -18.73 -3.02 -13.83
C GLY A 374 -18.02 -3.04 -12.48
N ARG A 375 -16.72 -2.73 -12.44
CA ARG A 375 -15.98 -2.64 -11.18
C ARG A 375 -16.35 -1.39 -10.38
N ILE A 376 -16.55 -0.24 -11.03
CA ILE A 376 -17.06 0.95 -10.36
C ILE A 376 -18.44 0.68 -9.76
N ALA A 377 -19.32 0.01 -10.50
CA ALA A 377 -20.64 -0.40 -9.98
C ALA A 377 -20.52 -1.37 -8.80
N GLU A 378 -19.59 -2.32 -8.87
CA GLU A 378 -19.27 -3.23 -7.77
C GLU A 378 -18.78 -2.47 -6.53
N GLU A 379 -17.83 -1.53 -6.68
CA GLU A 379 -17.36 -0.67 -5.59
C GLU A 379 -18.50 0.16 -4.98
N GLY A 380 -19.33 0.77 -5.81
CA GLY A 380 -20.51 1.51 -5.37
C GLY A 380 -21.52 0.64 -4.61
N LEU A 381 -21.77 -0.58 -5.09
CA LEU A 381 -22.65 -1.55 -4.41
C LEU A 381 -22.07 -2.00 -3.05
N GLN A 382 -20.75 -2.18 -2.97
CA GLN A 382 -20.08 -2.53 -1.72
C GLN A 382 -20.14 -1.39 -0.70
N ALA A 383 -19.94 -0.14 -1.14
CA ALA A 383 -20.12 1.04 -0.29
C ALA A 383 -21.57 1.18 0.18
N ALA A 384 -22.56 0.98 -0.70
CA ALA A 384 -23.98 1.00 -0.35
C ALA A 384 -24.34 -0.11 0.67
N ARG A 385 -23.81 -1.32 0.51
CA ARG A 385 -23.98 -2.41 1.49
C ARG A 385 -23.37 -2.06 2.85
N GLY A 386 -22.18 -1.44 2.88
CA GLY A 386 -21.53 -0.98 4.10
C GLY A 386 -22.35 0.09 4.83
N LEU A 387 -22.99 0.99 4.08
CA LEU A 387 -23.91 1.98 4.62
C LEU A 387 -25.22 1.36 5.10
N GLY A 388 -25.78 0.40 4.36
CA GLY A 388 -27.02 -0.32 4.72
C GLY A 388 -26.88 -1.14 6.01
N ARG A 389 -25.73 -1.73 6.27
CA ARG A 389 -25.44 -2.45 7.52
C ARG A 389 -25.47 -1.56 8.77
N ARG A 390 -25.43 -0.24 8.60
CA ARG A 390 -25.60 0.74 9.68
C ARG A 390 -27.00 0.68 10.30
N VAL A 391 -28.02 0.33 9.51
CA VAL A 391 -29.44 0.35 9.93
C VAL A 391 -29.90 -1.02 10.43
N LEU A 392 -29.31 -2.10 9.92
CA LEU A 392 -29.66 -3.47 10.28
C LEU A 392 -28.74 -3.97 11.42
N HIS A 393 -29.21 -3.86 12.65
CA HIS A 393 -28.52 -4.38 13.83
C HIS A 393 -29.15 -5.71 14.20
N GLY A 394 -28.37 -6.80 14.08
CA GLY A 394 -28.72 -8.09 14.70
C GLY A 394 -28.41 -8.05 16.20
N PRO A 395 -28.90 -9.03 16.97
CA PRO A 395 -28.49 -9.21 18.36
C PRO A 395 -26.96 -9.40 18.44
N VAL A 396 -26.33 -8.78 19.43
CA VAL A 396 -24.90 -8.92 19.72
C VAL A 396 -24.73 -9.44 21.14
N PRO A 397 -23.61 -10.10 21.47
CA PRO A 397 -23.33 -10.56 22.81
C PRO A 397 -23.17 -9.39 23.79
N GLN A 398 -23.30 -9.65 25.09
CA GLN A 398 -22.89 -8.70 26.10
C GLN A 398 -21.36 -8.59 26.11
N ALA A 399 -20.83 -7.42 26.51
CA ALA A 399 -19.38 -7.18 26.48
C ALA A 399 -18.58 -8.18 27.35
N ASP A 400 -19.17 -8.73 28.41
CA ASP A 400 -18.55 -9.71 29.31
C ASP A 400 -18.59 -11.15 28.77
N GLU A 401 -19.33 -11.41 27.71
CA GLU A 401 -19.31 -12.69 27.00
C GLU A 401 -18.12 -12.82 26.05
N LEU A 402 -17.46 -11.70 25.67
CA LEU A 402 -16.23 -11.75 24.90
C LEU A 402 -15.09 -12.35 25.73
N ALA A 403 -14.26 -13.19 25.12
CA ALA A 403 -13.05 -13.69 25.78
C ALA A 403 -12.01 -12.58 25.98
N VAL A 404 -11.12 -12.73 26.97
CA VAL A 404 -9.99 -11.80 27.15
C VAL A 404 -9.08 -11.85 25.92
N GLY A 405 -8.77 -10.69 25.37
CA GLY A 405 -8.01 -10.54 24.11
C GLY A 405 -8.86 -10.57 22.84
N GLU A 406 -10.17 -10.78 22.97
CA GLU A 406 -11.14 -10.78 21.88
C GLU A 406 -11.81 -9.41 21.71
N GLY A 407 -12.25 -9.12 20.48
CA GLY A 407 -13.03 -7.94 20.14
C GLY A 407 -14.12 -8.25 19.15
N GLY A 408 -15.15 -7.42 19.15
CA GLY A 408 -16.30 -7.55 18.27
C GLY A 408 -17.39 -6.54 18.57
N PRO A 409 -18.46 -6.49 17.78
CA PRO A 409 -19.67 -5.78 18.14
C PRO A 409 -20.27 -6.43 19.39
N ALA A 410 -20.51 -5.64 20.44
CA ALA A 410 -21.10 -6.12 21.69
C ALA A 410 -21.97 -5.02 22.33
N GLU A 411 -22.84 -5.40 23.23
CA GLU A 411 -23.63 -4.47 24.03
C GLU A 411 -22.84 -4.09 25.30
N LEU A 412 -22.67 -2.79 25.51
CA LEU A 412 -22.06 -2.21 26.68
C LEU A 412 -22.93 -1.04 27.19
N ASP A 413 -23.36 -1.12 28.45
CA ASP A 413 -24.24 -0.10 29.07
C ASP A 413 -25.53 0.17 28.25
N GLY A 414 -26.14 -0.87 27.66
CA GLY A 414 -27.36 -0.78 26.84
C GLY A 414 -27.14 -0.17 25.45
N LYS A 415 -25.89 -0.03 25.00
CA LYS A 415 -25.55 0.47 23.67
C LYS A 415 -24.69 -0.53 22.90
N GLN A 416 -25.00 -0.72 21.62
CA GLN A 416 -24.19 -1.52 20.72
C GLN A 416 -22.94 -0.73 20.31
N MET A 417 -21.76 -1.24 20.66
CA MET A 417 -20.45 -0.65 20.39
C MET A 417 -19.48 -1.68 19.83
N GLY A 418 -18.36 -1.23 19.29
CA GLY A 418 -17.19 -2.08 19.08
C GLY A 418 -16.44 -2.23 20.39
N VAL A 419 -16.39 -3.43 20.93
CA VAL A 419 -15.76 -3.67 22.24
C VAL A 419 -14.55 -4.59 22.06
N TYR A 420 -13.43 -4.24 22.69
CA TYR A 420 -12.27 -5.09 22.86
C TYR A 420 -12.05 -5.35 24.35
N ARG A 421 -12.08 -6.62 24.78
CA ARG A 421 -11.82 -7.03 26.15
C ARG A 421 -10.33 -7.22 26.37
N ALA A 422 -9.67 -6.23 26.96
CA ALA A 422 -8.22 -6.26 27.16
C ALA A 422 -7.79 -7.16 28.33
N THR A 423 -8.56 -7.13 29.43
CA THR A 423 -8.39 -7.99 30.63
C THR A 423 -9.77 -8.34 31.17
N GLU A 424 -9.82 -9.13 32.25
CA GLU A 424 -11.08 -9.45 32.95
C GLU A 424 -11.87 -8.20 33.37
N GLU A 425 -11.16 -7.09 33.66
CA GLU A 425 -11.75 -5.86 34.22
C GLU A 425 -11.70 -4.69 33.26
N ARG A 426 -10.99 -4.77 32.13
CA ARG A 426 -10.76 -3.63 31.24
C ARG A 426 -11.32 -3.84 29.85
N TYR A 427 -12.16 -2.93 29.42
CA TYR A 427 -12.75 -2.85 28.09
C TYR A 427 -12.37 -1.54 27.42
N TYR A 428 -12.07 -1.61 26.11
CA TYR A 428 -12.04 -0.46 25.22
C TYR A 428 -13.25 -0.53 24.31
N ALA A 429 -14.01 0.55 24.24
CA ALA A 429 -15.20 0.61 23.42
C ALA A 429 -15.16 1.79 22.47
N VAL A 430 -15.57 1.58 21.24
CA VAL A 430 -15.58 2.58 20.17
C VAL A 430 -16.95 2.62 19.48
N GLU A 431 -17.31 3.76 18.91
CA GLU A 431 -18.44 3.82 18.00
C GLU A 431 -18.08 3.09 16.69
N LEU A 432 -18.96 2.17 16.25
CA LEU A 432 -18.78 1.39 15.02
C LEU A 432 -19.09 2.20 13.74
N ARG A 433 -18.77 3.50 13.73
CA ARG A 433 -19.05 4.39 12.62
C ARG A 433 -17.78 5.06 12.12
N CYS A 434 -17.38 4.72 10.88
CA CYS A 434 -16.23 5.35 10.23
C CYS A 434 -16.47 6.86 10.00
N PRO A 435 -15.57 7.75 10.47
CA PRO A 435 -15.75 9.20 10.30
C PRO A 435 -15.60 9.67 8.85
N HIS A 436 -15.03 8.85 7.94
CA HIS A 436 -14.91 9.21 6.53
C HIS A 436 -16.27 9.42 5.84
N LEU A 437 -17.08 8.35 5.67
CA LEU A 437 -18.41 8.39 5.02
C LEU A 437 -19.48 7.62 5.81
N GLY A 438 -19.25 7.31 7.09
CA GLY A 438 -20.25 6.75 7.98
C GLY A 438 -20.50 5.25 7.86
N CYS A 439 -19.69 4.49 7.13
CA CYS A 439 -19.82 3.02 7.04
C CYS A 439 -19.58 2.35 8.40
N ARG A 440 -20.26 1.20 8.63
CA ARG A 440 -20.02 0.39 9.83
C ARG A 440 -18.64 -0.26 9.78
N LEU A 441 -17.91 -0.21 10.91
CA LEU A 441 -16.62 -0.85 11.10
C LEU A 441 -16.78 -2.32 11.45
N GLU A 442 -15.80 -3.13 11.03
CA GLU A 442 -15.71 -4.56 11.32
C GLU A 442 -14.42 -4.85 12.12
N TRP A 443 -14.48 -5.86 13.00
CA TRP A 443 -13.32 -6.26 13.79
C TRP A 443 -12.34 -7.10 12.96
N ASN A 444 -11.06 -6.79 13.10
CA ASN A 444 -9.95 -7.59 12.56
C ASN A 444 -9.21 -8.26 13.72
N PRO A 445 -9.39 -9.58 13.92
CA PRO A 445 -8.79 -10.29 15.05
C PRO A 445 -7.27 -10.49 14.91
N ASP A 446 -6.74 -10.52 13.68
CA ASP A 446 -5.30 -10.69 13.44
C ASP A 446 -4.50 -9.43 13.83
N ASP A 447 -5.01 -8.24 13.48
CA ASP A 447 -4.36 -6.96 13.74
C ASP A 447 -4.89 -6.27 15.02
N LYS A 448 -5.96 -6.78 15.61
CA LYS A 448 -6.70 -6.16 16.73
C LYS A 448 -7.07 -4.70 16.39
N SER A 449 -7.78 -4.53 15.28
CA SER A 449 -8.18 -3.22 14.77
C SER A 449 -9.64 -3.21 14.29
N TRP A 450 -10.21 -2.01 14.22
CA TRP A 450 -11.51 -1.73 13.62
C TRP A 450 -11.31 -1.27 12.20
N ASP A 451 -11.75 -2.04 11.23
CA ASP A 451 -11.46 -1.85 9.82
C ASP A 451 -12.74 -1.48 9.04
N CYS A 452 -12.64 -0.46 8.19
CA CYS A 452 -13.77 -0.01 7.36
C CYS A 452 -13.86 -0.80 6.06
N PRO A 453 -14.95 -1.55 5.79
CA PRO A 453 -15.08 -2.37 4.57
C PRO A 453 -15.33 -1.55 3.30
N CYS A 454 -15.65 -0.25 3.43
CA CYS A 454 -15.92 0.61 2.29
C CYS A 454 -14.62 1.08 1.63
N HIS A 455 -13.75 1.78 2.37
CA HIS A 455 -12.56 2.42 1.82
C HIS A 455 -11.27 2.09 2.57
N GLY A 456 -11.34 1.26 3.64
CA GLY A 456 -10.15 0.74 4.29
C GLY A 456 -9.57 1.58 5.43
N SER A 457 -10.26 2.62 5.92
CA SER A 457 -9.82 3.30 7.15
C SER A 457 -9.74 2.30 8.30
N ARG A 458 -8.69 2.40 9.12
CA ARG A 458 -8.44 1.49 10.22
C ARG A 458 -8.20 2.26 11.51
N PHE A 459 -8.61 1.66 12.61
CA PHE A 459 -8.49 2.24 13.94
C PHE A 459 -8.01 1.20 14.94
N ASP A 460 -7.20 1.60 15.91
CA ASP A 460 -6.77 0.71 16.98
C ASP A 460 -7.93 0.39 17.95
N VAL A 461 -7.66 -0.44 18.94
CA VAL A 461 -8.64 -0.81 19.97
C VAL A 461 -9.15 0.39 20.78
N GLN A 462 -8.41 1.49 20.80
CA GLN A 462 -8.76 2.74 21.48
C GLN A 462 -9.42 3.76 20.56
N GLY A 463 -9.65 3.41 19.30
CA GLY A 463 -10.27 4.28 18.31
C GLY A 463 -9.32 5.25 17.62
N ARG A 464 -8.01 5.19 17.84
CA ARG A 464 -7.04 6.04 17.14
C ARG A 464 -6.94 5.65 15.68
N CYS A 465 -6.97 6.63 14.80
CA CYS A 465 -6.84 6.40 13.37
C CYS A 465 -5.45 5.85 13.01
N LEU A 466 -5.40 4.71 12.31
CA LEU A 466 -4.18 4.04 11.87
C LEU A 466 -3.90 4.25 10.39
N THR A 467 -4.94 4.37 9.56
CA THR A 467 -4.80 4.54 8.11
C THR A 467 -5.97 5.33 7.52
N GLU A 468 -5.66 6.10 6.48
CA GLU A 468 -6.62 6.87 5.69
C GLU A 468 -7.67 5.95 4.99
N PRO A 469 -8.76 6.54 4.44
CA PRO A 469 -9.04 7.95 4.23
C PRO A 469 -9.64 8.73 5.41
N ALA A 470 -9.97 8.08 6.54
CA ALA A 470 -10.36 8.81 7.74
C ALA A 470 -9.17 9.62 8.29
N GLN A 471 -9.45 10.84 8.76
CA GLN A 471 -8.45 11.76 9.29
C GLN A 471 -8.62 12.05 10.78
N THR A 472 -9.67 11.51 11.39
CA THR A 472 -10.00 11.73 12.80
C THR A 472 -10.19 10.40 13.51
N ASP A 473 -9.91 10.39 14.79
CA ASP A 473 -10.13 9.26 15.68
C ASP A 473 -11.63 8.95 15.84
N LEU A 474 -11.94 7.73 16.26
CA LEU A 474 -13.30 7.35 16.65
C LEU A 474 -13.64 7.90 18.03
N PRO A 475 -14.90 8.28 18.26
CA PRO A 475 -15.40 8.44 19.62
C PRO A 475 -15.21 7.14 20.40
N ALA A 476 -14.45 7.22 21.49
CA ALA A 476 -14.04 6.05 22.27
C ALA A 476 -14.18 6.28 23.78
N CYS A 477 -14.38 5.20 24.52
CA CYS A 477 -14.30 5.21 25.98
C CYS A 477 -13.52 4.00 26.50
N CYS A 478 -12.82 4.18 27.61
CA CYS A 478 -12.22 3.10 28.39
C CYS A 478 -13.12 2.88 29.61
N ARG A 479 -13.56 1.62 29.80
CA ARG A 479 -14.35 1.22 30.97
C ARG A 479 -13.56 0.24 31.81
N ARG A 480 -13.65 0.37 33.14
CA ARG A 480 -13.29 -0.66 34.11
C ARG A 480 -14.58 -1.24 34.65
N ARG A 481 -14.61 -2.54 34.82
CA ARG A 481 -15.68 -3.21 35.56
C ARG A 481 -15.53 -2.76 37.02
N SER A 482 -16.56 -2.18 37.59
CA SER A 482 -16.65 -1.86 39.02
C SER A 482 -16.86 -3.14 39.84
#